data_c294d45089d3ddb102f1801468c17ca6
#
_entry.id   c294d45089d3ddb102f1801468c17ca6
#
_cell.length_a   1.000
_cell.length_b   1.000
_cell.length_c   1.000
_cell.angle_alpha   90.00
_cell.angle_beta   90.00
_cell.angle_gamma   90.00
#
_symmetry.space_group_name_H-M   'P 1'
#
loop_
_entity.id
_entity.type
_entity.pdbx_description
1 polymer ?
#
loop_
_entity_poly.entity_id
_entity_poly.type
_entity_poly.pdbx_seq_one_letter_code
_entity_poly.pdbx_strand_id
1 'polypeptide(L)'
;MSRKIFIMGASTGIGKALAKRYANQDTILGLAARRVDLLENVAASCRKNNAQTYVFKVDVNDEENCSNAASEFIRISGGIDIVIANSGVGSNDKLLTGSSEIINKVLS
;
A
#
# COMPACT_ATOMS: atom_id res chain seq x y z
N MET A 1 -10.35 -4.45 -16.24
CA MET A 1 -10.25 -3.35 -15.28
C MET A 1 -9.17 -3.62 -14.26
N SER A 2 -8.39 -2.61 -13.93
CA SER A 2 -7.30 -2.76 -12.99
C SER A 2 -7.81 -2.66 -11.55
N ARG A 3 -7.31 -3.55 -10.71
CA ARG A 3 -7.56 -3.50 -9.27
C ARG A 3 -6.52 -2.58 -8.65
N LYS A 4 -6.95 -1.66 -7.83
CA LYS A 4 -6.08 -0.63 -7.24
C LYS A 4 -5.92 -0.91 -5.76
N ILE A 5 -4.73 -1.29 -5.36
CA ILE A 5 -4.43 -1.77 -4.01
C ILE A 5 -3.31 -0.93 -3.39
N PHE A 6 -3.58 -0.36 -2.23
CA PHE A 6 -2.59 0.42 -1.49
C PHE A 6 -2.21 -0.32 -0.22
N ILE A 7 -0.92 -0.61 -0.05
CA ILE A 7 -0.43 -1.39 1.07
C ILE A 7 0.55 -0.57 1.90
N MET A 8 0.21 -0.30 3.15
CA MET A 8 1.11 0.34 4.09
C MET A 8 1.84 -0.72 4.90
N GLY A 9 3.15 -0.53 5.08
CA GLY A 9 3.98 -1.53 5.71
C GLY A 9 4.36 -2.65 4.76
N ALA A 10 4.56 -2.31 3.49
CA ALA A 10 4.77 -3.32 2.45
C ALA A 10 6.22 -3.82 2.33
N SER A 11 7.14 -3.25 3.09
CA SER A 11 8.56 -3.59 2.93
C SER A 11 8.96 -4.92 3.55
N THR A 12 8.21 -5.42 4.51
CA THR A 12 8.53 -6.65 5.21
C THR A 12 7.27 -7.42 5.59
N GLY A 13 7.44 -8.67 5.97
CA GLY A 13 6.40 -9.49 6.58
C GLY A 13 5.17 -9.67 5.71
N ILE A 14 4.01 -9.54 6.34
CA ILE A 14 2.72 -9.78 5.70
C ILE A 14 2.48 -8.81 4.56
N GLY A 15 2.84 -7.54 4.74
CA GLY A 15 2.65 -6.53 3.70
C GLY A 15 3.43 -6.87 2.44
N LYS A 16 4.68 -7.30 2.60
CA LYS A 16 5.50 -7.73 1.49
C LYS A 16 4.89 -8.94 0.78
N ALA A 17 4.44 -9.92 1.55
CA ALA A 17 3.84 -11.13 1.00
C ALA A 17 2.57 -10.81 0.21
N LEU A 18 1.74 -9.91 0.75
CA LEU A 18 0.50 -9.52 0.08
C LEU A 18 0.78 -8.75 -1.21
N ALA A 19 1.77 -7.87 -1.21
CA ALA A 19 2.13 -7.14 -2.40
C ALA A 19 2.52 -8.10 -3.52
N LYS A 20 3.34 -9.07 -3.23
CA LYS A 20 3.77 -10.05 -4.22
C LYS A 20 2.62 -10.92 -4.70
N ARG A 21 1.71 -11.27 -3.78
CA ARG A 21 0.58 -12.12 -4.12
C ARG A 21 -0.41 -11.43 -5.05
N TYR A 22 -0.64 -10.14 -4.84
CA TYR A 22 -1.57 -9.38 -5.66
C TYR A 22 -0.98 -8.89 -6.97
N ALA A 23 0.34 -8.96 -7.12
CA ALA A 23 1.00 -8.41 -8.29
C ALA A 23 0.68 -9.21 -9.56
N ASN A 24 0.02 -8.57 -10.50
CA ASN A 24 -0.24 -9.13 -11.81
C ASN A 24 -0.59 -7.99 -12.78
N GLN A 25 -0.82 -8.33 -14.04
CA GLN A 25 -1.05 -7.33 -15.08
C GLN A 25 -2.31 -6.50 -14.88
N ASP A 26 -3.24 -6.97 -14.06
CA ASP A 26 -4.49 -6.27 -13.81
C ASP A 26 -4.47 -5.52 -12.49
N THR A 27 -3.30 -5.31 -11.92
CA THR A 27 -3.18 -4.66 -10.62
C THR A 27 -2.33 -3.41 -10.68
N ILE A 28 -2.79 -2.38 -9.99
CA ILE A 28 -2.00 -1.18 -9.74
C ILE A 28 -1.73 -1.18 -8.23
N LEU A 29 -0.47 -1.21 -7.86
CA LEU A 29 -0.07 -1.29 -6.47
C LEU A 29 0.57 0.01 -6.00
N GLY A 30 0.15 0.48 -4.84
CA GLY A 30 0.85 1.52 -4.12
C GLY A 30 1.47 0.89 -2.88
N LEU A 31 2.78 0.96 -2.76
CA LEU A 31 3.50 0.37 -1.64
C LEU A 31 4.07 1.48 -0.78
N ALA A 32 3.78 1.46 0.51
CA ALA A 32 4.21 2.49 1.43
C ALA A 32 4.94 1.89 2.62
N ALA A 33 6.08 2.47 2.99
CA ALA A 33 6.85 2.08 4.15
C ALA A 33 7.95 3.10 4.42
N ARG A 34 8.60 2.98 5.57
CA ARG A 34 9.71 3.87 5.93
C ARG A 34 11.00 3.50 5.19
N ARG A 35 11.24 2.21 5.01
CA ARG A 35 12.47 1.71 4.39
C ARG A 35 12.30 1.61 2.88
N VAL A 36 12.64 2.68 2.20
CA VAL A 36 12.49 2.76 0.74
C VAL A 36 13.37 1.73 0.02
N ASP A 37 14.55 1.45 0.56
CA ASP A 37 15.44 0.44 -0.02
C ASP A 37 14.77 -0.94 -0.09
N LEU A 38 14.15 -1.36 1.00
CA LEU A 38 13.43 -2.63 1.04
C LEU A 38 12.18 -2.58 0.16
N LEU A 39 11.51 -1.43 0.19
CA LEU A 39 10.29 -1.24 -0.58
C LEU A 39 10.54 -1.33 -2.08
N GLU A 40 11.66 -0.77 -2.55
CA GLU A 40 12.04 -0.85 -3.95
C GLU A 40 12.28 -2.29 -4.40
N ASN A 41 12.84 -3.12 -3.52
CA ASN A 41 13.03 -4.53 -3.82
C ASN A 41 11.69 -5.24 -4.02
N VAL A 42 10.72 -4.93 -3.17
CA VAL A 42 9.39 -5.51 -3.30
C VAL A 42 8.73 -5.02 -4.59
N ALA A 43 8.86 -3.72 -4.87
CA ALA A 43 8.30 -3.13 -6.08
C ALA A 43 8.87 -3.76 -7.33
N ALA A 44 10.17 -4.01 -7.34
CA ALA A 44 10.81 -4.66 -8.49
C ALA A 44 10.21 -6.05 -8.75
N SER A 45 9.97 -6.82 -7.69
CA SER A 45 9.34 -8.12 -7.82
C SER A 45 7.92 -8.01 -8.38
N CYS A 46 7.17 -7.02 -7.91
CA CYS A 46 5.81 -6.81 -8.39
C CYS A 46 5.78 -6.39 -9.85
N ARG A 47 6.72 -5.54 -10.25
CA ARG A 47 6.81 -5.11 -11.65
C ARG A 47 7.17 -6.25 -12.59
N LYS A 48 7.94 -7.21 -12.09
CA LYS A 48 8.26 -8.42 -12.87
C LYS A 48 7.02 -9.23 -13.18
N ASN A 49 6.01 -9.13 -12.33
CA ASN A 49 4.72 -9.79 -12.55
C ASN A 49 3.75 -8.88 -13.30
N ASN A 50 4.26 -7.82 -13.91
CA ASN A 50 3.52 -6.90 -14.76
C ASN A 50 2.54 -5.98 -14.01
N ALA A 51 2.67 -5.86 -12.70
CA ALA A 51 1.87 -4.92 -11.93
C ALA A 51 2.46 -3.51 -12.06
N GLN A 52 1.60 -2.52 -12.26
CA GLN A 52 2.01 -1.14 -12.16
C GLN A 52 2.22 -0.85 -10.68
N THR A 53 3.43 -0.46 -10.30
CA THR A 53 3.78 -0.35 -8.90
C THR A 53 4.42 0.99 -8.59
N TYR A 54 3.89 1.67 -7.60
CA TYR A 54 4.36 2.96 -7.13
C TYR A 54 4.83 2.85 -5.69
N VAL A 55 5.90 3.55 -5.34
CA VAL A 55 6.52 3.50 -4.02
C VAL A 55 6.36 4.83 -3.32
N PHE A 56 5.96 4.77 -2.06
CA PHE A 56 5.77 5.96 -1.22
C PHE A 56 6.54 5.80 0.09
N LYS A 57 7.41 6.76 0.40
CA LYS A 57 8.07 6.76 1.70
C LYS A 57 7.10 7.34 2.71
N VAL A 58 6.71 6.52 3.67
CA VAL A 58 5.68 6.89 4.64
C VAL A 58 6.09 6.44 6.04
N ASP A 59 5.92 7.33 7.01
CA ASP A 59 6.01 6.96 8.41
C ASP A 59 4.59 6.57 8.84
N VAL A 60 4.39 5.30 9.15
CA VAL A 60 3.07 4.79 9.51
C VAL A 60 2.52 5.37 10.81
N ASN A 61 3.39 5.98 11.61
CA ASN A 61 2.97 6.65 12.83
C ASN A 61 2.49 8.07 12.58
N ASP A 62 2.69 8.58 11.39
CA ASP A 62 2.25 9.92 11.00
C ASP A 62 1.01 9.79 10.13
N GLU A 63 -0.14 10.05 10.74
CA GLU A 63 -1.42 9.88 10.08
C GLU A 63 -1.58 10.77 8.85
N GLU A 64 -1.10 12.00 8.93
CA GLU A 64 -1.15 12.92 7.81
C GLU A 64 -0.29 12.43 6.65
N ASN A 65 0.88 11.91 6.96
CA ASN A 65 1.78 11.36 5.96
C ASN A 65 1.12 10.17 5.25
N CYS A 66 0.46 9.30 6.00
CA CYS A 66 -0.25 8.17 5.43
C CYS A 66 -1.39 8.62 4.51
N SER A 67 -2.18 9.60 4.96
CA SER A 67 -3.29 10.13 4.18
C SER A 67 -2.81 10.78 2.89
N ASN A 68 -1.71 11.53 2.96
CA ASN A 68 -1.16 12.18 1.79
C ASN A 68 -0.68 11.17 0.75
N ALA A 69 -0.05 10.10 1.20
CA ALA A 69 0.41 9.06 0.29
C ALA A 69 -0.77 8.35 -0.39
N ALA A 70 -1.80 8.05 0.38
CA ALA A 70 -2.99 7.41 -0.17
C ALA A 70 -3.69 8.31 -1.17
N SER A 71 -3.79 9.60 -0.87
CA SER A 71 -4.37 10.58 -1.79
C SER A 71 -3.59 10.67 -3.08
N GLU A 72 -2.27 10.66 -2.99
CA GLU A 72 -1.42 10.70 -4.16
C GLU A 72 -1.60 9.45 -5.01
N PHE A 73 -1.72 8.30 -4.36
CA PHE A 73 -1.97 7.05 -5.08
C PHE A 73 -3.32 7.11 -5.82
N ILE A 74 -4.34 7.65 -5.18
CA ILE A 74 -5.65 7.82 -5.82
C ILE A 74 -5.53 8.72 -7.03
N ARG A 75 -4.78 9.80 -6.92
CA ARG A 75 -4.59 10.73 -8.03
C ARG A 75 -3.91 10.03 -9.21
N ILE A 76 -2.91 9.22 -8.93
CA ILE A 76 -2.14 8.52 -9.97
C ILE A 76 -2.95 7.40 -10.60
N SER A 77 -3.62 6.60 -9.79
CA SER A 77 -4.27 5.38 -10.25
C SER A 77 -5.74 5.54 -10.60
N GLY A 78 -6.35 6.60 -10.14
CA GLY A 78 -7.77 6.84 -10.38
C GLY A 78 -8.68 6.33 -9.28
N GLY A 79 -8.14 5.77 -8.19
CA GLY A 79 -8.96 5.29 -7.10
C GLY A 79 -8.22 4.31 -6.20
N ILE A 80 -8.94 3.74 -5.25
CA ILE A 80 -8.45 2.66 -4.39
C ILE A 80 -9.58 1.65 -4.21
N ASP A 81 -9.29 0.40 -4.49
CA ASP A 81 -10.25 -0.69 -4.26
C ASP A 81 -10.00 -1.35 -2.92
N ILE A 82 -8.73 -1.47 -2.54
CA ILE A 82 -8.35 -2.13 -1.29
C ILE A 82 -7.23 -1.34 -0.63
N VAL A 83 -7.36 -1.09 0.67
CA VAL A 83 -6.29 -0.53 1.48
C VAL A 83 -5.91 -1.56 2.54
N ILE A 84 -4.63 -1.86 2.61
CA ILE A 84 -4.11 -2.77 3.62
C ILE A 84 -3.15 -1.98 4.51
N ALA A 85 -3.50 -1.86 5.78
CA ALA A 85 -2.69 -1.13 6.73
C ALA A 85 -2.00 -2.11 7.67
N ASN A 86 -0.81 -2.53 7.27
CA ASN A 86 0.01 -3.42 8.07
C ASN A 86 1.12 -2.61 8.72
N SER A 87 0.90 -2.18 9.95
CA SER A 87 1.84 -1.30 10.64
C SER A 87 3.05 -2.02 11.20
N GLY A 88 3.07 -3.33 11.13
CA GLY A 88 4.18 -4.10 11.66
C GLY A 88 4.22 -4.20 13.17
N VAL A 89 3.47 -3.38 13.83
CA VAL A 89 3.38 -3.42 15.30
C VAL A 89 1.94 -3.57 15.65
N GLY A 90 1.64 -4.58 16.30
CA GLY A 90 0.34 -4.68 16.78
C GLY A 90 -0.42 -5.80 16.19
N SER A 91 -1.65 -5.75 16.39
CA SER A 91 -2.53 -6.86 16.19
C SER A 91 -3.06 -6.92 14.77
N ASN A 92 -3.48 -8.10 14.38
CA ASN A 92 -4.17 -8.30 13.12
C ASN A 92 -5.48 -7.52 13.07
N ASP A 93 -6.01 -7.17 14.23
CA ASP A 93 -7.25 -6.39 14.29
C ASP A 93 -7.09 -5.02 13.65
N LYS A 94 -5.91 -4.43 13.79
CA LYS A 94 -5.64 -3.12 13.23
C LYS A 94 -5.58 -3.16 11.71
N LEU A 95 -5.32 -4.30 11.15
CA LEU A 95 -5.24 -4.42 9.71
C LEU A 95 -6.56 -4.04 9.03
N LEU A 96 -7.66 -4.58 9.51
CA LEU A 96 -8.97 -4.29 8.93
C LEU A 96 -9.51 -2.93 9.38
N THR A 97 -9.40 -2.65 10.68
CA THR A 97 -9.89 -1.40 11.24
C THR A 97 -9.16 -0.21 10.66
N GLY A 98 -7.84 -0.31 10.59
CA GLY A 98 -7.03 0.75 10.02
C GLY A 98 -7.35 1.02 8.56
N SER A 99 -7.62 -0.03 7.80
CA SER A 99 -7.98 0.12 6.39
C SER A 99 -9.26 0.92 6.23
N SER A 100 -10.27 0.62 7.03
CA SER A 100 -11.54 1.34 6.97
C SER A 100 -11.36 2.81 7.32
N GLU A 101 -10.61 3.09 8.37
CA GLU A 101 -10.38 4.47 8.79
C GLU A 101 -9.67 5.28 7.73
N ILE A 102 -8.66 4.69 7.11
CA ILE A 102 -7.90 5.38 6.06
C ILE A 102 -8.77 5.65 4.85
N ILE A 103 -9.56 4.67 4.45
CA ILE A 103 -10.46 4.85 3.33
C ILE A 103 -11.45 5.98 3.63
N ASN A 104 -12.01 5.98 4.82
CA ASN A 104 -12.96 7.02 5.20
C ASN A 104 -12.33 8.41 5.19
N LYS A 105 -11.12 8.53 5.69
CA LYS A 105 -10.41 9.81 5.68
C LYS A 105 -10.11 10.30 4.29
N VAL A 106 -9.71 9.42 3.42
CA VAL A 106 -9.34 9.78 2.06
C VAL A 106 -10.57 10.14 1.25
N LEU A 107 -11.67 9.47 1.48
CA LEU A 107 -12.91 9.71 0.73
C LEU A 107 -13.76 10.82 1.30
N SER A 108 -13.52 11.22 2.53
CA SER A 108 -14.23 12.34 3.09
C SER A 108 -13.54 13.64 2.81
#